data_3e9f1d747f10e76d6550a3afff433725
#
_entry.id   3e9f1d747f10e76d6550a3afff433725
#
_cell.length_a   1.000
_cell.length_b   1.000
_cell.length_c   1.000
_cell.angle_alpha   90.00
_cell.angle_beta   90.00
_cell.angle_gamma   90.00
#
_symmetry.space_group_name_H-M   'P 1'
#
loop_
_entity.id
_entity.type
_entity.pdbx_description
1 polymer ?
#
loop_
_entity_poly.entity_id
_entity_poly.type
_entity_poly.pdbx_seq_one_letter_code
_entity_poly.pdbx_strand_id
1 'polypeptide(L)'
;MSELDTLQTQLLEQVESAATLADLDAVRVSVLGKKGVITEKMKSLGAMNPDERKAAGQQFNAIKNALADAIESKKAKLEEDEINARLAREAVDITLPVRPETQGRIHPLYQTYDEVVAIFGQMGFDVAEGPDIEDDFHNFTALNTPKNHPARQMQDTFYLKGEENGDRFIVRTQTSAVQIRTMEKQRPPVRVIVPGRTYRCDYDATHAPMFHQVEGLIVDTETNMAHLKGCLIEFVKTFFELDDVPVRFRPSFFPFTEPSAEMDIGCSRKNGELKIGAGSDWLEILGCGMVHPNVLKACNIDPEVYQGFAFGIGLDRLAMLKYAIPDLRTFFESDLRWIKHYGFVPLDIPSTGSGLSMTGGNKR
;
A
#
# COMPACT_ATOMS: atom_id res chain seq x y z
N MET A 1 -24.90 -69.11 -40.51
CA MET A 1 -23.78 -68.16 -40.30
C MET A 1 -22.48 -68.85 -40.68
N SER A 2 -21.68 -68.23 -41.48
CA SER A 2 -20.37 -68.81 -41.82
C SER A 2 -19.46 -68.86 -40.62
N GLU A 3 -18.46 -69.76 -40.59
CA GLU A 3 -17.47 -69.81 -39.52
C GLU A 3 -16.75 -68.43 -39.33
N LEU A 4 -16.64 -67.66 -40.40
CA LEU A 4 -16.09 -66.32 -40.44
C LEU A 4 -16.99 -65.29 -39.78
N ASP A 5 -18.31 -65.36 -39.96
CA ASP A 5 -19.26 -64.46 -39.32
C ASP A 5 -19.29 -64.65 -37.81
N THR A 6 -19.19 -65.88 -37.36
CA THR A 6 -19.11 -66.21 -35.91
C THR A 6 -17.82 -65.67 -35.29
N LEU A 7 -16.70 -65.83 -36.02
CA LEU A 7 -15.40 -65.28 -35.57
C LEU A 7 -15.43 -63.78 -35.48
N GLN A 8 -15.98 -63.14 -36.49
CA GLN A 8 -16.10 -61.62 -36.48
C GLN A 8 -16.92 -61.15 -35.27
N THR A 9 -18.08 -61.78 -35.03
CA THR A 9 -18.94 -61.43 -33.89
C THR A 9 -18.21 -61.60 -32.57
N GLN A 10 -17.51 -62.69 -32.34
CA GLN A 10 -16.74 -62.98 -31.13
C GLN A 10 -15.62 -61.96 -30.92
N LEU A 11 -14.91 -61.54 -31.98
CA LEU A 11 -13.85 -60.57 -31.89
C LEU A 11 -14.36 -59.16 -31.65
N LEU A 12 -15.50 -58.76 -32.23
CA LEU A 12 -16.16 -57.47 -31.95
C LEU A 12 -16.68 -57.41 -30.50
N GLU A 13 -17.21 -58.51 -29.97
CA GLU A 13 -17.62 -58.59 -28.55
C GLU A 13 -16.42 -58.39 -27.59
N GLN A 14 -15.24 -58.96 -27.94
CA GLN A 14 -14.03 -58.73 -27.17
C GLN A 14 -13.59 -57.28 -27.19
N VAL A 15 -13.68 -56.58 -28.32
CA VAL A 15 -13.40 -55.14 -28.42
C VAL A 15 -14.38 -54.35 -27.56
N GLU A 16 -15.68 -54.68 -27.63
CA GLU A 16 -16.71 -53.97 -26.90
C GLU A 16 -16.62 -54.17 -25.37
N SER A 17 -16.20 -55.38 -24.94
CA SER A 17 -16.04 -55.72 -23.53
C SER A 17 -14.80 -55.13 -22.87
N ALA A 18 -13.87 -54.54 -23.64
CA ALA A 18 -12.69 -53.87 -23.08
C ALA A 18 -13.11 -52.71 -22.19
N ALA A 19 -12.70 -52.73 -20.91
CA ALA A 19 -13.06 -51.71 -19.93
C ALA A 19 -12.02 -50.62 -19.80
N THR A 20 -10.77 -50.84 -20.18
CA THR A 20 -9.67 -49.87 -20.12
C THR A 20 -8.91 -49.82 -21.45
N LEU A 21 -8.16 -48.69 -21.64
CA LEU A 21 -7.27 -48.58 -22.80
C LEU A 21 -6.21 -49.67 -22.85
N ALA A 22 -5.75 -50.17 -21.71
CA ALA A 22 -4.81 -51.29 -21.64
C ALA A 22 -5.44 -52.62 -22.10
N ASP A 23 -6.70 -52.87 -21.69
CA ASP A 23 -7.45 -54.06 -22.13
C ASP A 23 -7.68 -54.01 -23.63
N LEU A 24 -8.07 -52.83 -24.15
CA LEU A 24 -8.30 -52.62 -25.59
C LEU A 24 -7.01 -52.82 -26.40
N ASP A 25 -5.87 -52.35 -25.90
CA ASP A 25 -4.60 -52.59 -26.59
C ASP A 25 -4.19 -54.07 -26.55
N ALA A 26 -4.46 -54.81 -25.47
CA ALA A 26 -4.27 -56.24 -25.40
C ALA A 26 -5.14 -57.00 -26.42
N VAL A 27 -6.41 -56.60 -26.56
CA VAL A 27 -7.31 -57.16 -27.60
C VAL A 27 -6.80 -56.83 -28.99
N ARG A 28 -6.38 -55.59 -29.26
CA ARG A 28 -5.77 -55.17 -30.53
C ARG A 28 -4.58 -56.05 -30.93
N VAL A 29 -3.67 -56.31 -29.96
CA VAL A 29 -2.47 -57.14 -30.19
C VAL A 29 -2.86 -58.60 -30.44
N SER A 30 -3.82 -59.15 -29.69
CA SER A 30 -4.28 -60.52 -29.85
C SER A 30 -5.01 -60.79 -31.17
N VAL A 31 -5.70 -59.74 -31.71
CA VAL A 31 -6.53 -59.88 -32.91
C VAL A 31 -5.73 -59.47 -34.16
N LEU A 32 -5.10 -58.32 -34.16
CA LEU A 32 -4.44 -57.67 -35.33
C LEU A 32 -2.92 -57.71 -35.27
N GLY A 33 -2.31 -58.13 -34.18
CA GLY A 33 -0.87 -58.17 -34.01
C GLY A 33 -0.18 -59.18 -34.98
N LYS A 34 1.16 -59.16 -35.00
CA LYS A 34 1.96 -60.07 -35.88
C LYS A 34 1.64 -61.56 -35.74
N LYS A 35 1.21 -62.01 -34.57
CA LYS A 35 0.74 -63.32 -34.22
C LYS A 35 -0.75 -63.35 -33.89
N GLY A 36 -1.49 -62.32 -34.28
CA GLY A 36 -2.92 -62.23 -33.99
C GLY A 36 -3.76 -63.15 -34.84
N VAL A 37 -4.94 -63.47 -34.32
CA VAL A 37 -5.86 -64.49 -34.91
C VAL A 37 -6.15 -64.14 -36.37
N ILE A 38 -6.42 -62.95 -36.75
CA ILE A 38 -6.69 -62.50 -38.13
C ILE A 38 -5.45 -62.66 -38.99
N THR A 39 -4.28 -62.29 -38.47
CA THR A 39 -3.01 -62.33 -39.21
C THR A 39 -2.58 -63.80 -39.48
N GLU A 40 -2.78 -64.68 -38.53
CA GLU A 40 -2.49 -66.12 -38.72
C GLU A 40 -3.47 -66.79 -39.71
N LYS A 41 -4.76 -66.50 -39.61
CA LYS A 41 -5.76 -66.97 -40.55
C LYS A 41 -5.47 -66.43 -41.97
N MET A 42 -5.02 -65.19 -42.14
CA MET A 42 -4.62 -64.67 -43.45
C MET A 42 -3.37 -65.36 -44.01
N LYS A 43 -2.43 -65.82 -43.19
CA LYS A 43 -1.26 -66.57 -43.64
C LYS A 43 -1.67 -68.00 -44.15
N SER A 44 -2.66 -68.66 -43.54
CA SER A 44 -3.15 -69.97 -43.96
C SER A 44 -3.85 -69.91 -45.34
N LEU A 45 -4.25 -68.77 -45.85
CA LEU A 45 -4.81 -68.61 -47.21
C LEU A 45 -3.80 -68.98 -48.29
N GLY A 46 -2.50 -69.04 -48.01
CA GLY A 46 -1.45 -69.36 -48.96
C GLY A 46 -1.54 -70.81 -49.49
N ALA A 47 -2.29 -71.70 -48.80
CA ALA A 47 -2.48 -73.10 -49.17
C ALA A 47 -3.76 -73.37 -49.93
N MET A 48 -4.59 -72.34 -50.21
CA MET A 48 -5.89 -72.48 -50.89
C MET A 48 -5.81 -72.30 -52.42
N ASN A 49 -6.83 -72.78 -53.13
CA ASN A 49 -6.99 -72.64 -54.56
C ASN A 49 -7.10 -71.16 -54.95
N PRO A 50 -6.58 -70.66 -56.12
CA PRO A 50 -6.53 -69.18 -56.44
C PRO A 50 -7.85 -68.46 -56.34
N ASP A 51 -8.97 -69.02 -56.76
CA ASP A 51 -10.28 -68.35 -56.72
C ASP A 51 -10.87 -68.30 -55.32
N GLU A 52 -10.76 -69.38 -54.56
CA GLU A 52 -11.15 -69.40 -53.11
C GLU A 52 -10.31 -68.48 -52.27
N ARG A 53 -9.02 -68.37 -52.56
CA ARG A 53 -8.08 -67.43 -51.89
C ARG A 53 -8.45 -66.00 -52.08
N LYS A 54 -8.91 -65.61 -53.31
CA LYS A 54 -9.32 -64.22 -53.60
C LYS A 54 -10.59 -63.88 -52.82
N ALA A 55 -11.59 -64.74 -52.80
CA ALA A 55 -12.83 -64.51 -52.07
C ALA A 55 -12.59 -64.47 -50.55
N ALA A 56 -11.87 -65.39 -49.98
CA ALA A 56 -11.53 -65.43 -48.55
C ALA A 56 -10.63 -64.21 -48.15
N GLY A 57 -9.69 -63.83 -49.01
CA GLY A 57 -8.86 -62.66 -48.77
C GLY A 57 -9.66 -61.35 -48.68
N GLN A 58 -10.69 -61.19 -49.51
CA GLN A 58 -11.60 -60.06 -49.45
C GLN A 58 -12.41 -60.04 -48.13
N GLN A 59 -12.92 -61.16 -47.71
CA GLN A 59 -13.67 -61.34 -46.45
C GLN A 59 -12.79 -61.02 -45.23
N PHE A 60 -11.56 -61.57 -45.15
CA PHE A 60 -10.64 -61.23 -44.06
C PHE A 60 -10.22 -59.76 -44.03
N ASN A 61 -10.02 -59.10 -45.17
CA ASN A 61 -9.75 -57.68 -45.19
C ASN A 61 -10.95 -56.86 -44.71
N ALA A 62 -12.17 -57.27 -45.07
CA ALA A 62 -13.39 -56.61 -44.57
C ALA A 62 -13.49 -56.74 -43.03
N ILE A 63 -13.26 -57.94 -42.48
CA ILE A 63 -13.25 -58.19 -41.03
C ILE A 63 -12.16 -57.40 -40.37
N LYS A 64 -10.94 -57.38 -40.90
CA LYS A 64 -9.81 -56.58 -40.38
C LYS A 64 -10.15 -55.11 -40.31
N ASN A 65 -10.73 -54.53 -41.33
CA ASN A 65 -11.12 -53.11 -41.36
C ASN A 65 -12.22 -52.86 -40.33
N ALA A 66 -13.27 -53.69 -40.30
CA ALA A 66 -14.34 -53.52 -39.32
C ALA A 66 -13.84 -53.60 -37.87
N LEU A 67 -12.88 -54.49 -37.57
CA LEU A 67 -12.25 -54.59 -36.27
C LEU A 67 -11.35 -53.37 -35.95
N ALA A 68 -10.60 -52.88 -36.94
CA ALA A 68 -9.79 -51.67 -36.78
C ALA A 68 -10.66 -50.46 -36.47
N ASP A 69 -11.76 -50.27 -37.22
CA ASP A 69 -12.71 -49.18 -36.99
C ASP A 69 -13.39 -49.27 -35.60
N ALA A 70 -13.76 -50.50 -35.20
CA ALA A 70 -14.36 -50.76 -33.89
C ALA A 70 -13.36 -50.47 -32.74
N ILE A 71 -12.10 -50.84 -32.90
CA ILE A 71 -11.04 -50.57 -31.90
C ILE A 71 -10.81 -49.05 -31.80
N GLU A 72 -10.75 -48.33 -32.92
CA GLU A 72 -10.54 -46.87 -32.91
C GLU A 72 -11.73 -46.14 -32.28
N SER A 73 -12.95 -46.54 -32.62
CA SER A 73 -14.17 -45.99 -32.01
C SER A 73 -14.23 -46.24 -30.49
N LYS A 74 -13.92 -47.47 -30.06
CA LYS A 74 -13.88 -47.82 -28.64
C LYS A 74 -12.79 -47.08 -27.89
N LYS A 75 -11.63 -46.88 -28.52
CA LYS A 75 -10.52 -46.10 -27.96
C LYS A 75 -10.94 -44.67 -27.71
N ALA A 76 -11.52 -44.01 -28.70
CA ALA A 76 -11.99 -42.63 -28.56
C ALA A 76 -13.00 -42.48 -27.41
N LYS A 77 -13.93 -43.46 -27.28
CA LYS A 77 -14.91 -43.47 -26.19
C LYS A 77 -14.25 -43.64 -24.81
N LEU A 78 -13.30 -44.59 -24.68
CA LEU A 78 -12.59 -44.79 -23.40
C LEU A 78 -11.74 -43.56 -23.01
N GLU A 79 -11.09 -42.88 -23.97
CA GLU A 79 -10.35 -41.64 -23.75
C GLU A 79 -11.28 -40.49 -23.28
N GLU A 80 -12.47 -40.37 -23.90
CA GLU A 80 -13.49 -39.39 -23.51
C GLU A 80 -14.03 -39.64 -22.11
N ASP A 81 -14.33 -40.94 -21.79
CA ASP A 81 -14.82 -41.36 -20.47
C ASP A 81 -13.76 -41.10 -19.39
N GLU A 82 -12.48 -41.34 -19.69
CA GLU A 82 -11.38 -41.04 -18.77
C GLU A 82 -11.24 -39.53 -18.51
N ILE A 83 -11.32 -38.71 -19.57
CA ILE A 83 -11.30 -37.24 -19.45
C ILE A 83 -12.49 -36.74 -18.62
N ASN A 84 -13.71 -37.21 -18.91
CA ASN A 84 -14.91 -36.83 -18.19
C ASN A 84 -14.84 -37.25 -16.69
N ALA A 85 -14.33 -38.45 -16.41
CA ALA A 85 -14.11 -38.90 -15.04
C ALA A 85 -13.08 -38.04 -14.28
N ARG A 86 -12.03 -37.59 -14.98
CA ARG A 86 -11.04 -36.65 -14.43
C ARG A 86 -11.66 -35.31 -14.17
N LEU A 87 -12.37 -34.72 -15.13
CA LEU A 87 -13.04 -33.42 -14.99
C LEU A 87 -14.05 -33.44 -13.84
N ALA A 88 -14.80 -34.52 -13.67
CA ALA A 88 -15.74 -34.67 -12.56
C ALA A 88 -15.04 -34.71 -11.18
N ARG A 89 -13.85 -35.29 -11.10
CA ARG A 89 -13.05 -35.31 -9.85
C ARG A 89 -12.36 -34.00 -9.57
N GLU A 90 -11.96 -33.25 -10.60
CA GLU A 90 -11.29 -31.97 -10.51
C GLU A 90 -12.28 -30.79 -10.43
N ALA A 91 -13.59 -31.05 -10.51
CA ALA A 91 -14.60 -30.00 -10.38
C ALA A 91 -14.52 -29.31 -9.01
N VAL A 92 -14.32 -28.01 -9.03
CA VAL A 92 -14.29 -27.17 -7.83
C VAL A 92 -15.57 -26.34 -7.78
N ASP A 93 -16.21 -26.31 -6.62
CA ASP A 93 -17.38 -25.45 -6.39
C ASP A 93 -16.93 -23.98 -6.30
N ILE A 94 -17.10 -23.23 -7.39
CA ILE A 94 -16.78 -21.80 -7.48
C ILE A 94 -17.84 -20.89 -6.84
N THR A 95 -18.94 -21.46 -6.32
CA THR A 95 -19.97 -20.68 -5.61
C THR A 95 -19.61 -20.46 -4.14
N LEU A 96 -18.65 -21.22 -3.61
CA LEU A 96 -18.14 -21.02 -2.26
C LEU A 96 -17.34 -19.71 -2.19
N PRO A 97 -17.60 -18.86 -1.18
CA PRO A 97 -16.84 -17.64 -1.02
C PRO A 97 -15.36 -17.96 -0.79
N VAL A 98 -14.50 -17.22 -1.47
CA VAL A 98 -13.05 -17.29 -1.24
C VAL A 98 -12.80 -16.93 0.23
N ARG A 99 -11.94 -17.71 0.91
CA ARG A 99 -11.53 -17.38 2.27
C ARG A 99 -10.95 -15.95 2.27
N PRO A 100 -11.51 -15.02 3.04
CA PRO A 100 -10.99 -13.66 3.05
C PRO A 100 -9.55 -13.70 3.53
N GLU A 101 -8.63 -13.27 2.67
CA GLU A 101 -7.25 -13.02 3.08
C GLU A 101 -7.24 -11.77 3.97
N THR A 102 -6.56 -11.87 5.10
CA THR A 102 -6.32 -10.72 5.97
C THR A 102 -5.30 -9.81 5.30
N GLN A 103 -5.78 -8.75 4.67
CA GLN A 103 -4.90 -7.72 4.13
C GLN A 103 -4.54 -6.72 5.23
N GLY A 104 -3.25 -6.40 5.35
CA GLY A 104 -2.78 -5.29 6.16
C GLY A 104 -3.31 -3.95 5.64
N ARG A 105 -3.28 -2.93 6.49
CA ARG A 105 -3.66 -1.55 6.15
C ARG A 105 -2.56 -0.60 6.61
N ILE A 106 -2.30 0.42 5.82
CA ILE A 106 -1.44 1.55 6.22
C ILE A 106 -2.27 2.44 7.14
N HIS A 107 -1.70 2.79 8.27
CA HIS A 107 -2.33 3.70 9.21
C HIS A 107 -2.49 5.10 8.60
N PRO A 108 -3.63 5.80 8.77
CA PRO A 108 -3.87 7.11 8.17
C PRO A 108 -2.79 8.15 8.47
N LEU A 109 -2.21 8.09 9.66
CA LEU A 109 -1.12 8.99 10.03
C LEU A 109 0.14 8.78 9.17
N TYR A 110 0.54 7.53 8.91
CA TYR A 110 1.68 7.24 8.04
C TYR A 110 1.39 7.61 6.58
N GLN A 111 0.15 7.44 6.14
CA GLN A 111 -0.28 7.93 4.83
C GLN A 111 -0.13 9.45 4.73
N THR A 112 -0.56 10.19 5.76
CA THR A 112 -0.37 11.64 5.85
C THR A 112 1.10 12.03 5.90
N TYR A 113 1.91 11.30 6.65
CA TYR A 113 3.36 11.51 6.74
C TYR A 113 4.02 11.43 5.36
N ASP A 114 3.78 10.33 4.64
CA ASP A 114 4.35 10.10 3.32
C ASP A 114 3.90 11.17 2.31
N GLU A 115 2.64 11.58 2.36
CA GLU A 115 2.10 12.63 1.50
C GLU A 115 2.75 13.98 1.78
N VAL A 116 2.89 14.37 3.04
CA VAL A 116 3.54 15.63 3.45
C VAL A 116 5.01 15.65 3.02
N VAL A 117 5.72 14.53 3.22
CA VAL A 117 7.11 14.39 2.76
C VAL A 117 7.21 14.51 1.24
N ALA A 118 6.29 13.90 0.49
CA ALA A 118 6.27 13.99 -0.97
C ALA A 118 6.02 15.43 -1.46
N ILE A 119 5.06 16.15 -0.85
CA ILE A 119 4.74 17.54 -1.20
C ILE A 119 5.94 18.45 -0.95
N PHE A 120 6.52 18.43 0.25
CA PHE A 120 7.68 19.29 0.56
C PHE A 120 8.93 18.87 -0.22
N GLY A 121 9.10 17.56 -0.50
CA GLY A 121 10.16 17.07 -1.39
C GLY A 121 10.09 17.69 -2.79
N GLN A 122 8.88 17.83 -3.37
CA GLN A 122 8.70 18.54 -4.64
C GLN A 122 8.98 20.05 -4.56
N MET A 123 8.81 20.64 -3.37
CA MET A 123 9.21 22.04 -3.12
C MET A 123 10.72 22.19 -2.84
N GLY A 124 11.49 21.10 -2.91
CA GLY A 124 12.95 21.07 -2.74
C GLY A 124 13.40 21.05 -1.28
N PHE A 125 12.60 20.53 -0.37
CA PHE A 125 13.01 20.27 1.01
C PHE A 125 13.62 18.87 1.15
N ASP A 126 14.70 18.78 1.89
CA ASP A 126 15.26 17.53 2.37
C ASP A 126 14.60 17.12 3.70
N VAL A 127 14.60 15.82 4.01
CA VAL A 127 14.13 15.32 5.31
C VAL A 127 15.29 15.22 6.26
N ALA A 128 15.17 15.87 7.44
CA ALA A 128 16.13 15.74 8.52
C ALA A 128 15.53 14.98 9.69
N GLU A 129 16.32 14.11 10.32
CA GLU A 129 15.94 13.29 11.48
C GLU A 129 16.83 13.57 12.67
N GLY A 130 16.32 13.32 13.87
CA GLY A 130 17.03 13.48 15.11
C GLY A 130 16.40 12.72 16.28
N PRO A 131 17.03 12.74 17.45
CA PRO A 131 16.62 11.96 18.60
C PRO A 131 15.30 12.45 19.21
N ASP A 132 14.54 11.53 19.79
CA ASP A 132 13.36 11.86 20.61
C ASP A 132 13.75 12.39 22.01
N ILE A 133 14.93 11.98 22.51
CA ILE A 133 15.47 12.44 23.79
C ILE A 133 16.48 13.55 23.52
N GLU A 134 16.25 14.71 24.11
CA GLU A 134 17.02 15.91 23.87
C GLU A 134 17.58 16.50 25.17
N ASP A 135 18.59 17.35 25.04
CA ASP A 135 19.06 18.23 26.09
C ASP A 135 18.30 19.55 26.14
N ASP A 136 18.49 20.32 27.21
CA ASP A 136 17.86 21.63 27.36
C ASP A 136 18.31 22.64 26.28
N PHE A 137 19.55 22.55 25.83
CA PHE A 137 20.10 23.49 24.86
C PHE A 137 19.33 23.40 23.54
N HIS A 138 19.20 22.20 22.96
CA HIS A 138 18.56 22.02 21.65
C HIS A 138 17.04 22.19 21.73
N ASN A 139 16.40 21.73 22.85
CA ASN A 139 14.94 21.80 22.95
C ASN A 139 14.41 23.17 23.33
N PHE A 140 15.22 24.01 24.02
CA PHE A 140 14.78 25.30 24.54
C PHE A 140 15.76 26.44 24.33
N THR A 141 17.00 26.32 24.82
CA THR A 141 17.92 27.47 24.93
C THR A 141 18.31 28.02 23.55
N ALA A 142 18.72 27.16 22.62
CA ALA A 142 19.05 27.54 21.25
C ALA A 142 17.82 28.06 20.47
N LEU A 143 16.61 27.69 20.90
CA LEU A 143 15.33 28.15 20.37
C LEU A 143 14.86 29.45 21.05
N ASN A 144 15.76 30.21 21.67
CA ASN A 144 15.47 31.47 22.32
C ASN A 144 14.37 31.40 23.40
N THR A 145 14.12 30.23 23.98
CA THR A 145 13.13 30.03 25.03
C THR A 145 13.76 30.33 26.39
N PRO A 146 13.32 31.38 27.11
CA PRO A 146 13.93 31.80 28.38
C PRO A 146 13.73 30.77 29.49
N LYS A 147 14.62 30.77 30.51
CA LYS A 147 14.59 29.78 31.61
C LYS A 147 13.30 29.75 32.42
N ASN A 148 12.59 30.89 32.50
CA ASN A 148 11.32 31.02 33.22
C ASN A 148 10.08 30.86 32.32
N HIS A 149 10.24 30.39 31.09
CA HIS A 149 9.11 30.19 30.17
C HIS A 149 8.21 29.03 30.65
N PRO A 150 6.86 29.17 30.59
CA PRO A 150 5.93 28.12 31.04
C PRO A 150 6.19 26.75 30.40
N ALA A 151 6.51 26.67 29.11
CA ALA A 151 6.80 25.42 28.41
C ALA A 151 7.96 24.60 29.02
N ARG A 152 8.80 25.19 29.88
CA ARG A 152 9.85 24.46 30.62
C ARG A 152 9.37 23.87 31.95
N GLN A 153 8.12 24.10 32.33
CA GLN A 153 7.57 23.56 33.58
C GLN A 153 7.28 22.06 33.46
N MET A 154 7.41 21.34 34.56
CA MET A 154 7.18 19.90 34.64
C MET A 154 5.74 19.49 34.31
N GLN A 155 4.79 20.42 34.36
CA GLN A 155 3.40 20.20 33.99
C GLN A 155 3.19 20.13 32.46
N ASP A 156 4.12 20.70 31.68
CA ASP A 156 4.02 20.79 30.22
C ASP A 156 5.05 19.90 29.52
N THR A 157 6.17 19.56 30.19
CA THR A 157 7.31 18.84 29.60
C THR A 157 7.67 17.57 30.39
N PHE A 158 7.89 16.47 29.69
CA PHE A 158 8.38 15.23 30.28
C PHE A 158 9.90 15.26 30.46
N TYR A 159 10.36 15.34 31.71
CA TYR A 159 11.75 15.26 32.08
C TYR A 159 12.15 13.82 32.48
N LEU A 160 13.27 13.37 31.95
CA LEU A 160 13.85 12.07 32.32
C LEU A 160 14.67 12.13 33.60
N LYS A 161 14.90 10.97 34.19
CA LYS A 161 15.85 10.85 35.31
C LYS A 161 17.28 10.89 34.77
N GLY A 162 18.13 11.71 35.36
CA GLY A 162 19.49 11.94 34.92
C GLY A 162 19.71 13.39 34.56
N GLU A 163 20.93 13.85 34.67
CA GLU A 163 21.35 15.21 34.37
C GLU A 163 22.67 15.14 33.62
N GLU A 164 22.83 16.05 32.65
CA GLU A 164 24.10 16.31 32.00
C GLU A 164 24.42 17.80 32.19
N ASN A 165 25.60 18.12 32.68
CA ASN A 165 26.02 19.48 33.00
C ASN A 165 25.06 20.29 33.90
N GLY A 166 24.23 19.59 34.71
CA GLY A 166 23.21 20.21 35.57
C GLY A 166 21.85 20.40 34.93
N ASP A 167 21.70 20.03 33.65
CA ASP A 167 20.43 20.06 32.91
C ASP A 167 19.88 18.64 32.74
N ARG A 168 18.55 18.53 32.84
CA ARG A 168 17.86 17.24 32.67
C ARG A 168 17.65 16.91 31.21
N PHE A 169 17.73 15.64 30.86
CA PHE A 169 17.23 15.15 29.60
C PHE A 169 15.70 15.28 29.49
N ILE A 170 15.22 15.54 28.30
CA ILE A 170 13.83 15.85 27.99
C ILE A 170 13.37 14.93 26.85
N VAL A 171 12.13 14.48 26.89
CA VAL A 171 11.51 13.98 25.65
C VAL A 171 11.04 15.21 24.88
N ARG A 172 11.49 15.37 23.62
CA ARG A 172 11.34 16.60 22.85
C ARG A 172 9.89 17.04 22.75
N THR A 173 9.65 18.34 23.00
CA THR A 173 8.32 18.96 22.95
C THR A 173 7.93 19.42 21.56
N GLN A 174 8.87 19.45 20.64
CA GLN A 174 8.76 19.89 19.26
C GLN A 174 9.89 19.31 18.42
N THR A 175 9.75 19.30 17.10
CA THR A 175 10.81 18.83 16.21
C THR A 175 11.87 19.88 15.90
N SER A 176 11.73 21.11 16.41
CA SER A 176 12.66 22.24 16.22
C SER A 176 14.09 21.96 16.70
N ALA A 177 14.27 21.08 17.70
CA ALA A 177 15.60 20.68 18.15
C ALA A 177 16.45 20.10 16.99
N VAL A 178 15.84 19.40 16.05
CA VAL A 178 16.53 18.87 14.87
C VAL A 178 16.92 19.97 13.89
N GLN A 179 16.13 21.07 13.82
CA GLN A 179 16.51 22.25 13.02
C GLN A 179 17.83 22.86 13.56
N ILE A 180 17.97 22.98 14.89
CA ILE A 180 19.21 23.42 15.53
C ILE A 180 20.36 22.49 15.16
N ARG A 181 20.18 21.17 15.35
CA ARG A 181 21.19 20.16 15.00
C ARG A 181 21.59 20.17 13.53
N THR A 182 20.65 20.52 12.64
CA THR A 182 20.92 20.65 11.22
C THR A 182 21.78 21.87 10.93
N MET A 183 21.43 23.04 11.51
CA MET A 183 22.20 24.29 11.36
C MET A 183 23.59 24.23 12.01
N GLU A 184 23.80 23.40 13.03
CA GLU A 184 25.13 23.13 13.59
C GLU A 184 26.02 22.31 12.67
N LYS A 185 25.42 21.39 11.90
CA LYS A 185 26.16 20.46 11.02
C LYS A 185 26.44 21.01 9.62
N GLN A 186 25.58 21.88 9.11
CA GLN A 186 25.72 22.44 7.76
C GLN A 186 25.53 23.96 7.74
N ARG A 187 26.25 24.62 6.84
CA ARG A 187 26.09 26.06 6.57
C ARG A 187 24.93 26.32 5.64
N PRO A 188 24.29 27.50 5.72
CA PRO A 188 23.31 27.90 4.71
C PRO A 188 23.89 27.86 3.29
N PRO A 189 23.03 27.54 2.27
CA PRO A 189 21.60 27.43 2.38
C PRO A 189 21.12 26.13 3.03
N VAL A 190 20.10 26.24 3.89
CA VAL A 190 19.43 25.10 4.54
C VAL A 190 17.97 25.11 4.08
N ARG A 191 17.46 23.94 3.69
CA ARG A 191 16.05 23.75 3.35
C ARG A 191 15.63 22.35 3.76
N VAL A 192 15.00 22.23 4.93
CA VAL A 192 14.66 20.93 5.50
C VAL A 192 13.25 20.91 6.08
N ILE A 193 12.63 19.73 6.06
CA ILE A 193 11.51 19.39 6.93
C ILE A 193 11.95 18.37 7.97
N VAL A 194 11.34 18.45 9.14
CA VAL A 194 11.62 17.55 10.26
C VAL A 194 10.30 16.93 10.73
N PRO A 195 9.84 15.86 10.09
CA PRO A 195 8.71 15.11 10.59
C PRO A 195 9.14 14.21 11.74
N GLY A 196 8.31 14.09 12.78
CA GLY A 196 8.64 13.23 13.91
C GLY A 196 7.64 13.28 15.05
N ARG A 197 7.87 12.42 16.05
CA ARG A 197 7.08 12.39 17.29
C ARG A 197 7.48 13.51 18.20
N THR A 198 6.50 14.03 18.92
CA THR A 198 6.66 15.07 19.94
C THR A 198 5.83 14.71 21.16
N TYR A 199 6.19 15.29 22.32
CA TYR A 199 5.63 14.85 23.59
C TYR A 199 5.30 16.05 24.47
N ARG A 200 4.05 16.11 24.99
CA ARG A 200 3.56 17.15 25.89
C ARG A 200 2.64 16.54 26.94
N CYS A 201 2.58 17.12 28.11
CA CYS A 201 1.76 16.61 29.21
C CYS A 201 0.23 16.92 29.05
N ASP A 202 -0.27 16.95 27.82
CA ASP A 202 -1.66 17.23 27.50
C ASP A 202 -2.42 15.96 27.11
N TYR A 203 -3.68 15.84 27.58
CA TYR A 203 -4.52 14.70 27.24
C TYR A 203 -6.01 15.08 27.20
N ASP A 204 -6.59 15.22 26.02
CA ASP A 204 -8.02 15.41 25.77
C ASP A 204 -8.44 14.86 24.38
N ALA A 205 -9.63 15.19 23.88
CA ALA A 205 -10.09 14.71 22.56
C ALA A 205 -9.27 15.24 21.37
N THR A 206 -8.49 16.32 21.58
CA THR A 206 -7.68 17.00 20.57
C THR A 206 -6.18 16.97 20.87
N HIS A 207 -5.80 16.45 22.04
CA HIS A 207 -4.42 16.36 22.52
C HIS A 207 -4.11 14.96 23.06
N ALA A 208 -2.92 14.46 22.74
CA ALA A 208 -2.37 13.23 23.28
C ALA A 208 -0.95 13.50 23.81
N PRO A 209 -0.50 12.77 24.85
CA PRO A 209 0.84 12.93 25.40
C PRO A 209 1.96 12.74 24.38
N MET A 210 1.72 11.96 23.35
CA MET A 210 2.57 11.80 22.17
C MET A 210 1.72 12.10 20.94
N PHE A 211 2.24 12.91 20.05
CA PHE A 211 1.64 13.25 18.75
C PHE A 211 2.72 13.43 17.69
N HIS A 212 2.34 13.59 16.44
CA HIS A 212 3.28 13.76 15.35
C HIS A 212 3.21 15.18 14.80
N GLN A 213 4.38 15.72 14.51
CA GLN A 213 4.55 17.06 13.97
C GLN A 213 5.51 17.02 12.80
N VAL A 214 5.33 17.90 11.84
CA VAL A 214 6.34 18.27 10.86
C VAL A 214 6.66 19.74 11.00
N GLU A 215 7.94 20.05 11.09
CA GLU A 215 8.42 21.42 11.01
C GLU A 215 9.27 21.61 9.78
N GLY A 216 9.23 22.79 9.21
CA GLY A 216 10.07 23.17 8.09
C GLY A 216 10.95 24.36 8.44
N LEU A 217 12.15 24.38 7.85
CA LEU A 217 13.14 25.43 7.98
C LEU A 217 13.76 25.75 6.62
N ILE A 218 13.77 27.03 6.28
CA ILE A 218 14.65 27.56 5.23
C ILE A 218 15.53 28.65 5.85
N VAL A 219 16.82 28.60 5.55
CA VAL A 219 17.78 29.67 5.89
C VAL A 219 18.65 29.93 4.67
N ASP A 220 18.62 31.15 4.16
CA ASP A 220 19.44 31.62 3.06
C ASP A 220 19.62 33.16 3.12
N THR A 221 20.11 33.78 2.07
CA THR A 221 20.32 35.25 2.00
C THR A 221 19.13 36.05 1.46
N GLU A 222 18.08 35.37 0.90
CA GLU A 222 17.01 36.05 0.16
C GLU A 222 15.61 35.77 0.74
N THR A 223 15.49 34.74 1.55
CA THR A 223 14.23 34.28 2.15
C THR A 223 13.55 35.40 2.95
N ASN A 224 12.23 35.52 2.80
CA ASN A 224 11.43 36.53 3.49
C ASN A 224 10.00 36.03 3.76
N MET A 225 9.19 36.86 4.41
CA MET A 225 7.82 36.53 4.81
C MET A 225 6.89 36.24 3.61
N ALA A 226 7.16 36.79 2.43
CA ALA A 226 6.36 36.46 1.23
C ALA A 226 6.66 35.05 0.74
N HIS A 227 7.92 34.59 0.79
CA HIS A 227 8.32 33.24 0.47
C HIS A 227 7.67 32.23 1.44
N LEU A 228 7.66 32.53 2.75
CA LEU A 228 6.96 31.73 3.75
C LEU A 228 5.46 31.57 3.40
N LYS A 229 4.77 32.70 3.16
CA LYS A 229 3.34 32.68 2.81
C LYS A 229 3.08 31.87 1.54
N GLY A 230 3.88 32.08 0.49
CA GLY A 230 3.75 31.34 -0.77
C GLY A 230 3.92 29.83 -0.58
N CYS A 231 4.96 29.42 0.15
CA CYS A 231 5.23 28.01 0.48
C CYS A 231 4.04 27.36 1.21
N LEU A 232 3.52 28.02 2.25
CA LEU A 232 2.43 27.48 3.06
C LEU A 232 1.08 27.44 2.32
N ILE A 233 0.79 28.43 1.50
CA ILE A 233 -0.41 28.45 0.65
C ILE A 233 -0.38 27.28 -0.36
N GLU A 234 0.75 27.10 -1.01
CA GLU A 234 0.94 26.00 -1.97
C GLU A 234 0.83 24.64 -1.30
N PHE A 235 1.45 24.48 -0.12
CA PHE A 235 1.30 23.25 0.69
C PHE A 235 -0.16 22.94 0.99
N VAL A 236 -0.93 23.90 1.50
CA VAL A 236 -2.33 23.67 1.88
C VAL A 236 -3.20 23.34 0.66
N LYS A 237 -3.00 24.05 -0.46
CA LYS A 237 -3.70 23.74 -1.71
C LYS A 237 -3.44 22.31 -2.18
N THR A 238 -2.17 21.93 -2.23
CA THR A 238 -1.76 20.62 -2.68
C THR A 238 -2.25 19.52 -1.73
N PHE A 239 -2.09 19.71 -0.42
CA PHE A 239 -2.46 18.70 0.58
C PHE A 239 -3.98 18.46 0.64
N PHE A 240 -4.81 19.51 0.57
CA PHE A 240 -6.26 19.38 0.56
C PHE A 240 -6.87 19.23 -0.84
N GLU A 241 -6.03 19.18 -1.88
CA GLU A 241 -6.44 19.00 -3.28
C GLU A 241 -7.46 20.07 -3.73
N LEU A 242 -7.18 21.32 -3.40
CA LEU A 242 -8.05 22.48 -3.68
C LEU A 242 -7.36 23.48 -4.61
N ASP A 243 -8.05 23.91 -5.65
CA ASP A 243 -7.54 24.93 -6.58
C ASP A 243 -7.37 26.29 -5.88
N ASP A 244 -8.29 26.62 -4.97
CA ASP A 244 -8.22 27.83 -4.16
C ASP A 244 -8.71 27.57 -2.74
N VAL A 245 -7.97 28.13 -1.76
CA VAL A 245 -8.28 28.04 -0.33
C VAL A 245 -8.18 29.43 0.27
N PRO A 246 -9.25 29.95 0.87
CA PRO A 246 -9.16 31.17 1.66
C PRO A 246 -8.17 30.96 2.81
N VAL A 247 -7.13 31.77 2.86
CA VAL A 247 -6.13 31.74 3.93
C VAL A 247 -6.02 33.11 4.58
N ARG A 248 -5.73 33.11 5.89
CA ARG A 248 -5.34 34.33 6.56
C ARG A 248 -4.18 34.07 7.51
N PHE A 249 -3.31 35.02 7.66
CA PHE A 249 -2.21 35.01 8.62
C PHE A 249 -2.54 35.98 9.73
N ARG A 250 -2.58 35.46 10.96
CA ARG A 250 -2.78 36.29 12.16
C ARG A 250 -1.44 36.46 12.87
N PRO A 251 -1.10 37.68 13.35
CA PRO A 251 0.05 37.82 14.24
C PRO A 251 -0.04 36.91 15.46
N SER A 252 1.09 36.31 15.82
CA SER A 252 1.24 35.45 16.98
C SER A 252 2.60 35.66 17.63
N PHE A 253 2.92 34.91 18.64
CA PHE A 253 4.20 34.97 19.34
C PHE A 253 4.76 33.56 19.54
N PHE A 254 5.99 33.37 19.06
CA PHE A 254 6.82 32.21 19.38
C PHE A 254 8.23 32.69 19.73
N PRO A 255 8.89 32.14 20.76
CA PRO A 255 10.22 32.62 21.20
C PRO A 255 11.29 32.56 20.09
N PHE A 256 11.15 31.62 19.18
CA PHE A 256 12.12 31.29 18.12
C PHE A 256 11.83 31.93 16.76
N THR A 257 10.76 32.71 16.64
CA THR A 257 10.43 33.45 15.40
C THR A 257 10.02 34.91 15.68
N GLU A 258 10.39 35.84 14.77
CA GLU A 258 10.01 37.24 14.80
C GLU A 258 10.12 37.83 13.38
N PRO A 259 9.02 38.30 12.75
CA PRO A 259 7.63 38.21 13.21
C PRO A 259 7.12 36.77 13.18
N SER A 260 6.19 36.49 14.09
CA SER A 260 5.48 35.22 14.18
C SER A 260 4.04 35.35 13.67
N ALA A 261 3.49 34.28 13.11
CA ALA A 261 2.10 34.24 12.66
C ALA A 261 1.51 32.84 12.84
N GLU A 262 0.21 32.78 12.96
CA GLU A 262 -0.58 31.57 12.78
C GLU A 262 -1.35 31.65 11.46
N MET A 263 -1.45 30.52 10.78
CA MET A 263 -2.19 30.43 9.52
C MET A 263 -3.51 29.71 9.74
N ASP A 264 -4.59 30.38 9.38
CA ASP A 264 -5.93 29.83 9.34
C ASP A 264 -6.36 29.58 7.90
N ILE A 265 -7.16 28.53 7.69
CA ILE A 265 -7.84 28.24 6.43
C ILE A 265 -9.35 28.42 6.58
N GLY A 266 -10.00 28.87 5.49
CA GLY A 266 -11.45 28.97 5.42
C GLY A 266 -12.11 27.59 5.45
N CYS A 267 -13.19 27.48 6.22
CA CYS A 267 -13.98 26.25 6.32
C CYS A 267 -15.46 26.54 6.52
N SER A 268 -16.27 25.50 6.40
CA SER A 268 -17.69 25.53 6.75
C SER A 268 -18.00 24.39 7.71
N ARG A 269 -18.77 24.72 8.78
CA ARG A 269 -19.27 23.76 9.75
C ARG A 269 -20.79 23.74 9.70
N LYS A 270 -21.34 23.06 8.68
CA LYS A 270 -22.79 22.92 8.52
C LYS A 270 -23.21 21.48 8.70
N ASN A 271 -24.32 21.25 9.45
CA ASN A 271 -24.89 19.93 9.69
C ASN A 271 -23.92 18.90 10.31
N GLY A 272 -22.95 19.37 11.11
CA GLY A 272 -21.93 18.48 11.71
C GLY A 272 -20.79 18.06 10.77
N GLU A 273 -20.80 18.51 9.51
CA GLU A 273 -19.71 18.28 8.56
C GLU A 273 -18.75 19.46 8.49
N LEU A 274 -17.47 19.18 8.52
CA LEU A 274 -16.42 20.16 8.26
C LEU A 274 -15.99 20.08 6.78
N LYS A 275 -16.14 21.19 6.06
CA LYS A 275 -15.64 21.34 4.68
C LYS A 275 -14.55 22.38 4.62
N ILE A 276 -13.36 21.98 4.20
CA ILE A 276 -12.21 22.86 3.99
C ILE A 276 -12.38 23.63 2.67
N GLY A 277 -11.89 24.88 2.63
CA GLY A 277 -11.93 25.72 1.43
C GLY A 277 -13.25 26.41 1.14
N ALA A 278 -14.26 26.25 1.99
CA ALA A 278 -15.60 26.82 1.80
C ALA A 278 -16.15 27.43 3.08
N GLY A 279 -16.98 28.46 2.94
CA GLY A 279 -17.70 29.06 4.06
C GLY A 279 -17.00 30.25 4.70
N SER A 280 -17.53 30.69 5.85
CA SER A 280 -17.11 31.90 6.56
C SER A 280 -16.33 31.63 7.84
N ASP A 281 -16.22 30.36 8.23
CA ASP A 281 -15.49 29.96 9.44
C ASP A 281 -14.00 29.84 9.16
N TRP A 282 -13.21 29.91 10.21
CA TRP A 282 -11.76 29.82 10.15
C TRP A 282 -11.27 28.69 11.05
N LEU A 283 -10.27 27.98 10.54
CA LEU A 283 -9.62 26.87 11.24
C LEU A 283 -8.11 27.10 11.23
N GLU A 284 -7.52 27.20 12.39
CA GLU A 284 -6.07 27.25 12.55
C GLU A 284 -5.44 25.92 12.14
N ILE A 285 -4.39 25.99 11.30
CA ILE A 285 -3.68 24.83 10.78
C ILE A 285 -2.27 24.74 11.32
N LEU A 286 -1.56 25.88 11.43
CA LEU A 286 -0.13 25.86 11.74
C LEU A 286 0.34 27.19 12.33
N GLY A 287 1.48 27.12 13.03
CA GLY A 287 2.29 28.26 13.42
C GLY A 287 3.49 28.45 12.50
N CYS A 288 3.89 29.69 12.27
CA CYS A 288 5.02 30.00 11.39
C CYS A 288 5.65 31.37 11.74
N GLY A 289 6.81 31.68 11.15
CA GLY A 289 7.43 32.98 11.29
C GLY A 289 8.83 33.04 10.70
N MET A 290 9.41 34.25 10.70
CA MET A 290 10.81 34.42 10.37
C MET A 290 11.68 33.96 11.55
N VAL A 291 12.76 33.24 11.27
CA VAL A 291 13.67 32.73 12.31
C VAL A 291 14.27 33.87 13.11
N HIS A 292 14.14 33.80 14.44
CA HIS A 292 14.65 34.85 15.33
C HIS A 292 16.18 34.91 15.22
N PRO A 293 16.77 36.16 15.16
CA PRO A 293 18.23 36.34 15.05
C PRO A 293 19.05 35.58 16.11
N ASN A 294 18.53 35.45 17.33
CA ASN A 294 19.19 34.71 18.41
C ASN A 294 19.31 33.22 18.12
N VAL A 295 18.36 32.63 17.39
CA VAL A 295 18.42 31.21 16.98
C VAL A 295 19.56 31.02 15.97
N LEU A 296 19.69 31.88 14.98
CA LEU A 296 20.81 31.87 14.03
C LEU A 296 22.16 32.02 14.75
N LYS A 297 22.25 32.97 15.68
CA LYS A 297 23.47 33.17 16.50
C LYS A 297 23.82 31.97 17.34
N ALA A 298 22.84 31.27 17.93
CA ALA A 298 23.07 30.04 18.69
C ALA A 298 23.70 28.92 17.85
N CYS A 299 23.43 28.92 16.53
CA CYS A 299 24.00 27.98 15.57
C CYS A 299 25.25 28.52 14.83
N ASN A 300 25.86 29.65 15.29
CA ASN A 300 27.00 30.32 14.67
C ASN A 300 26.73 30.75 13.21
N ILE A 301 25.49 31.15 12.90
CA ILE A 301 25.08 31.72 11.63
C ILE A 301 24.89 33.23 11.81
N ASP A 302 25.50 34.06 10.93
CA ASP A 302 25.43 35.49 11.01
C ASP A 302 24.04 36.00 10.55
N PRO A 303 23.24 36.61 11.44
CA PRO A 303 21.90 37.10 11.09
C PRO A 303 21.92 38.43 10.28
N GLU A 304 23.06 39.07 10.12
CA GLU A 304 23.21 40.24 9.21
C GLU A 304 23.35 39.78 7.75
N VAL A 305 23.77 38.52 7.52
CA VAL A 305 23.95 37.92 6.19
C VAL A 305 22.81 37.01 5.82
N TYR A 306 22.35 36.21 6.78
CA TYR A 306 21.37 35.17 6.58
C TYR A 306 20.06 35.44 7.31
N GLN A 307 18.98 35.08 6.67
CA GLN A 307 17.65 35.07 7.28
C GLN A 307 16.94 33.77 6.94
N GLY A 308 15.88 33.45 7.63
CA GLY A 308 15.15 32.25 7.40
C GLY A 308 13.69 32.33 7.83
N PHE A 309 12.92 31.36 7.43
CA PHE A 309 11.61 31.11 8.00
C PHE A 309 11.45 29.69 8.51
N ALA A 310 10.57 29.53 9.48
CA ALA A 310 10.17 28.24 10.01
C ALA A 310 8.65 28.13 10.14
N PHE A 311 8.15 26.90 10.13
CA PHE A 311 6.74 26.58 10.36
C PHE A 311 6.61 25.23 11.06
N GLY A 312 5.50 25.02 11.78
CA GLY A 312 5.21 23.76 12.45
C GLY A 312 3.75 23.36 12.30
N ILE A 313 3.49 22.10 11.90
CA ILE A 313 2.18 21.56 11.59
C ILE A 313 1.99 20.23 12.32
N GLY A 314 0.86 20.04 13.01
CA GLY A 314 0.50 18.75 13.60
C GLY A 314 0.00 17.76 12.53
N LEU A 315 0.73 16.65 12.32
CA LEU A 315 0.37 15.63 11.33
C LEU A 315 -0.93 14.92 11.68
N ASP A 316 -1.15 14.64 12.97
CA ASP A 316 -2.39 14.03 13.47
C ASP A 316 -3.58 14.91 13.15
N ARG A 317 -3.45 16.23 13.34
CA ARG A 317 -4.50 17.20 13.01
C ARG A 317 -4.79 17.27 11.51
N LEU A 318 -3.75 17.22 10.67
CA LEU A 318 -3.91 17.14 9.22
C LEU A 318 -4.68 15.88 8.81
N ALA A 319 -4.30 14.72 9.38
CA ALA A 319 -4.98 13.46 9.12
C ALA A 319 -6.45 13.49 9.58
N MET A 320 -6.72 14.04 10.77
CA MET A 320 -8.10 14.22 11.26
C MET A 320 -8.95 15.05 10.29
N LEU A 321 -8.40 16.14 9.79
CA LEU A 321 -9.11 17.05 8.89
C LEU A 321 -9.33 16.43 7.50
N LYS A 322 -8.31 15.78 6.94
CA LYS A 322 -8.37 15.19 5.60
C LYS A 322 -9.29 13.97 5.56
N TYR A 323 -9.25 13.12 6.58
CA TYR A 323 -9.98 11.84 6.61
C TYR A 323 -11.21 11.86 7.52
N ALA A 324 -11.61 13.04 8.02
CA ALA A 324 -12.76 13.23 8.88
C ALA A 324 -12.75 12.32 10.14
N ILE A 325 -11.58 12.16 10.75
CA ILE A 325 -11.40 11.37 11.97
C ILE A 325 -11.76 12.25 13.18
N PRO A 326 -12.77 11.88 13.98
CA PRO A 326 -13.34 12.80 14.97
C PRO A 326 -12.53 12.93 16.27
N ASP A 327 -11.69 11.95 16.59
CA ASP A 327 -10.99 11.87 17.88
C ASP A 327 -9.53 11.42 17.67
N LEU A 328 -8.60 12.27 18.10
CA LEU A 328 -7.16 12.04 17.97
C LEU A 328 -6.70 10.77 18.71
N ARG A 329 -7.32 10.44 19.84
CA ARG A 329 -6.93 9.28 20.67
C ARG A 329 -7.07 7.97 19.93
N THR A 330 -8.01 7.88 18.98
CA THR A 330 -8.24 6.67 18.18
C THR A 330 -7.05 6.26 17.31
N PHE A 331 -6.15 7.18 16.98
CA PHE A 331 -4.90 6.86 16.27
C PHE A 331 -3.99 5.91 17.08
N PHE A 332 -4.11 5.90 18.40
CA PHE A 332 -3.20 5.20 19.31
C PHE A 332 -3.85 3.99 20.02
N GLU A 333 -5.15 3.74 19.81
CA GLU A 333 -5.89 2.66 20.48
C GLU A 333 -5.65 1.27 19.89
N SER A 334 -5.02 1.17 18.72
CA SER A 334 -4.72 -0.10 18.03
C SER A 334 -5.96 -0.97 17.72
N ASP A 335 -7.14 -0.37 17.53
CA ASP A 335 -8.36 -1.09 17.16
C ASP A 335 -8.33 -1.50 15.68
N LEU A 336 -8.30 -2.81 15.43
CA LEU A 336 -8.26 -3.34 14.07
C LEU A 336 -9.51 -2.99 13.24
N ARG A 337 -10.67 -2.74 13.87
CA ARG A 337 -11.89 -2.32 13.17
C ARG A 337 -11.71 -0.90 12.65
N TRP A 338 -11.11 -0.03 13.46
CA TRP A 338 -10.78 1.33 13.11
C TRP A 338 -9.74 1.36 11.96
N ILE A 339 -8.67 0.56 12.07
CA ILE A 339 -7.66 0.43 11.00
C ILE A 339 -8.28 -0.10 9.69
N LYS A 340 -9.22 -1.04 9.75
CA LYS A 340 -9.93 -1.51 8.56
C LYS A 340 -10.82 -0.45 7.93
N HIS A 341 -11.37 0.46 8.73
CA HIS A 341 -12.26 1.54 8.27
C HIS A 341 -11.48 2.72 7.67
N TYR A 342 -10.49 3.23 8.40
CA TYR A 342 -9.74 4.42 8.01
C TYR A 342 -8.42 4.12 7.29
N GLY A 343 -7.88 2.92 7.41
CA GLY A 343 -6.57 2.55 6.85
C GLY A 343 -6.61 2.34 5.33
N PHE A 344 -5.48 2.57 4.69
CA PHE A 344 -5.28 2.50 3.25
C PHE A 344 -4.71 1.16 2.82
N VAL A 345 -4.97 0.73 1.59
CA VAL A 345 -4.31 -0.45 1.03
C VAL A 345 -2.85 -0.12 0.67
N PRO A 346 -1.92 -1.10 0.77
CA PRO A 346 -0.49 -0.82 0.59
C PRO A 346 -0.08 -0.25 -0.77
N LEU A 347 -0.93 -0.34 -1.79
CA LEU A 347 -0.66 0.20 -3.13
C LEU A 347 -1.24 1.61 -3.36
N ASP A 348 -2.00 2.15 -2.40
CA ASP A 348 -2.47 3.53 -2.42
C ASP A 348 -1.34 4.46 -1.96
N ILE A 349 -0.28 4.54 -2.75
CA ILE A 349 0.86 5.41 -2.44
C ILE A 349 0.47 6.86 -2.74
N PRO A 350 0.55 7.76 -1.76
CA PRO A 350 0.24 9.17 -2.02
C PRO A 350 1.26 9.75 -3.01
N SER A 351 0.76 10.41 -4.01
CA SER A 351 1.56 11.22 -4.92
C SER A 351 0.78 12.49 -5.24
N THR A 352 1.50 13.56 -5.49
CA THR A 352 0.90 14.85 -5.85
C THR A 352 0.13 14.83 -7.18
N GLY A 353 0.21 13.73 -7.93
CA GLY A 353 -0.54 13.49 -9.15
C GLY A 353 -1.53 12.34 -9.10
N SER A 354 -1.71 11.68 -7.93
CA SER A 354 -2.51 10.46 -7.83
C SER A 354 -4.02 10.68 -7.92
N GLY A 355 -4.50 11.91 -7.75
CA GLY A 355 -5.93 12.21 -7.73
C GLY A 355 -6.69 11.41 -6.67
N LEU A 356 -6.03 11.01 -5.57
CA LEU A 356 -6.67 10.43 -4.39
C LEU A 356 -7.55 11.51 -3.76
N SER A 357 -8.71 11.73 -4.39
CA SER A 357 -9.71 12.67 -3.94
C SER A 357 -10.30 12.21 -2.62
N MET A 358 -10.55 13.16 -1.72
CA MET A 358 -11.31 12.96 -0.47
C MET A 358 -12.70 12.35 -0.69
N THR A 359 -13.18 12.28 -1.94
CA THR A 359 -14.45 11.63 -2.32
C THR A 359 -14.33 10.12 -2.48
N GLY A 360 -13.13 9.53 -2.42
CA GLY A 360 -12.87 8.08 -2.48
C GLY A 360 -13.18 7.33 -1.20
N GLY A 361 -13.58 7.99 -0.14
CA GLY A 361 -14.09 7.38 1.08
C GLY A 361 -15.37 6.60 0.81
N ASN A 362 -15.20 5.30 0.59
CA ASN A 362 -16.21 4.26 0.68
C ASN A 362 -17.59 4.55 0.06
N LYS A 363 -17.68 4.47 -1.27
CA LYS A 363 -18.88 3.88 -1.90
C LYS A 363 -18.57 2.40 -2.17
N ARG A 364 -18.67 1.56 -1.14
CA ARG A 364 -18.97 0.12 -1.25
C ARG A 364 -19.62 -0.36 0.05
#